data_b2f308aca5ca0efa057db8d7d58099ac
#
_entry.id   b2f308aca5ca0efa057db8d7d58099ac
#
_cell.length_a   1.000
_cell.length_b   1.000
_cell.length_c   1.000
_cell.angle_alpha   90.00
_cell.angle_beta   90.00
_cell.angle_gamma   90.00
#
_symmetry.space_group_name_H-M   'P 1'
#
loop_
_entity.id
_entity.type
_entity.pdbx_description
1 polymer ?
#
loop_
_entity_poly.entity_id
_entity_poly.type
_entity_poly.pdbx_seq_one_letter_code
_entity_poly.pdbx_strand_id
1 'polypeptide(L)'
;ADGCRYIDFMTGIAVTSTGHCHPEVVAAIKEQAEKFLHICLADFHYDIAVTLAEKLAAIAPFEEDAQVFFTNSGAEAVESAIKLARHHTGRQGLISFHGAFHGRTMGALSLTASKYRQKEGFAPFVPGVTHVPYPDTYRPVFAVPDGKDYGEVIVDYIEHTVFKSFMPGNEVAAIFVEPILGEGGYVVPPPGFFPALRDLCDRYGILLVADEVQSGIGRTGKWWAIEHFGVEPDIVTSAKGIASGMPLGAVIARKSIMTWGPGAHGNTFGGNPVSCAAALATLRLIENGYMQNAAEMGEYLLDALREMQTRHPLIGDLRGKGLMIGIEIVSDREKRTPAHDLRDQIVDEAFHNGLLLLGAGESVIRLMPPLMITREIADEALAIFDRVLTSVESNL
;
A
#
# COMPACT_ATOMS: atom_id res chain seq x y z
N ALA A 1 20.68 -6.02 20.65
CA ALA A 1 22.01 -5.70 21.18
C ALA A 1 21.99 -5.65 22.71
N ASP A 2 20.90 -5.14 23.29
CA ASP A 2 20.67 -5.04 24.75
C ASP A 2 19.89 -6.22 25.35
N GLY A 3 19.43 -7.16 24.52
CA GLY A 3 18.62 -8.31 24.91
C GLY A 3 17.14 -8.01 25.13
N CYS A 4 16.68 -6.82 24.83
CA CYS A 4 15.26 -6.47 24.94
C CYS A 4 14.43 -7.21 23.87
N ARG A 5 13.23 -7.69 24.29
CA ARG A 5 12.25 -8.31 23.42
C ARG A 5 11.22 -7.27 22.98
N TYR A 6 10.88 -7.27 21.70
CA TYR A 6 9.85 -6.42 21.13
C TYR A 6 8.82 -7.23 20.34
N ILE A 7 7.56 -6.85 20.43
CA ILE A 7 6.50 -7.29 19.52
C ILE A 7 6.45 -6.33 18.34
N ASP A 8 6.61 -6.84 17.13
CA ASP A 8 6.71 -6.03 15.93
C ASP A 8 5.35 -5.89 15.22
N PHE A 9 4.70 -4.74 15.38
CA PHE A 9 3.48 -4.36 14.67
C PHE A 9 3.75 -3.38 13.52
N MET A 10 5.02 -3.21 13.11
CA MET A 10 5.41 -2.37 11.97
C MET A 10 6.02 -3.15 10.80
N THR A 11 6.57 -4.33 11.05
CA THR A 11 7.15 -5.26 10.05
C THR A 11 8.07 -4.59 9.01
N GLY A 12 8.88 -3.61 9.45
CA GLY A 12 9.73 -2.83 8.54
C GLY A 12 8.92 -2.04 7.50
N ILE A 13 7.76 -1.52 7.87
CA ILE A 13 6.77 -0.82 7.03
C ILE A 13 6.07 -1.80 6.07
N ALA A 14 5.39 -2.82 6.64
CA ALA A 14 4.63 -3.86 5.94
C ALA A 14 5.49 -4.70 4.96
N VAL A 15 6.75 -4.95 5.29
CA VAL A 15 7.70 -5.70 4.44
C VAL A 15 7.83 -7.15 4.85
N THR A 16 8.11 -7.43 6.15
CA THR A 16 8.33 -8.80 6.63
C THR A 16 7.01 -9.52 6.87
N SER A 17 6.27 -9.78 5.78
CA SER A 17 4.91 -10.36 5.82
C SER A 17 4.87 -11.74 6.47
N THR A 18 5.93 -12.55 6.35
CA THR A 18 6.05 -13.87 6.97
C THR A 18 6.76 -13.85 8.34
N GLY A 19 6.97 -12.65 8.92
CA GLY A 19 7.77 -12.47 10.12
C GLY A 19 9.28 -12.45 9.83
N HIS A 20 10.06 -12.21 10.89
CA HIS A 20 11.52 -12.18 10.78
C HIS A 20 12.10 -13.57 10.60
N CYS A 21 12.95 -13.75 9.59
CA CYS A 21 13.71 -14.97 9.34
C CYS A 21 12.86 -16.26 9.28
N HIS A 22 11.71 -16.21 8.57
CA HIS A 22 10.88 -17.41 8.39
C HIS A 22 11.71 -18.56 7.82
N PRO A 23 11.69 -19.77 8.42
CA PRO A 23 12.59 -20.87 8.02
C PRO A 23 12.53 -21.25 6.55
N GLU A 24 11.33 -21.31 5.96
CA GLU A 24 11.17 -21.64 4.54
C GLU A 24 11.70 -20.54 3.61
N VAL A 25 11.51 -19.26 3.97
CA VAL A 25 12.04 -18.14 3.19
C VAL A 25 13.57 -18.13 3.26
N VAL A 26 14.15 -18.32 4.47
CA VAL A 26 15.60 -18.39 4.66
C VAL A 26 16.20 -19.60 3.93
N ALA A 27 15.53 -20.75 3.94
CA ALA A 27 15.98 -21.94 3.22
C ALA A 27 16.00 -21.69 1.70
N ALA A 28 14.96 -21.09 1.14
CA ALA A 28 14.88 -20.76 -0.28
C ALA A 28 15.99 -19.76 -0.71
N ILE A 29 16.27 -18.75 0.13
CA ILE A 29 17.37 -17.80 -0.10
C ILE A 29 18.71 -18.51 -0.14
N LYS A 30 19.01 -19.38 0.83
CA LYS A 30 20.28 -20.14 0.90
C LYS A 30 20.46 -21.05 -0.29
N GLU A 31 19.43 -21.85 -0.60
CA GLU A 31 19.45 -22.77 -1.75
C GLU A 31 19.73 -22.03 -3.07
N GLN A 32 19.07 -20.89 -3.29
CA GLN A 32 19.27 -20.12 -4.51
C GLN A 32 20.65 -19.46 -4.54
N ALA A 33 21.15 -18.97 -3.41
CA ALA A 33 22.47 -18.34 -3.32
C ALA A 33 23.61 -19.32 -3.62
N GLU A 34 23.41 -20.62 -3.38
CA GLU A 34 24.36 -21.68 -3.74
C GLU A 34 24.33 -22.02 -5.24
N LYS A 35 23.26 -21.70 -5.97
CA LYS A 35 23.11 -21.96 -7.41
C LYS A 35 23.73 -20.83 -8.24
N PHE A 36 23.17 -19.63 -8.15
CA PHE A 36 23.71 -18.41 -8.75
C PHE A 36 23.04 -17.17 -8.16
N LEU A 37 23.78 -16.05 -8.12
CA LEU A 37 23.35 -14.82 -7.48
C LEU A 37 22.72 -13.82 -8.43
N HIS A 38 23.20 -13.77 -9.67
CA HIS A 38 22.76 -12.76 -10.64
C HIS A 38 23.11 -13.13 -12.08
N ILE A 39 22.14 -12.90 -12.94
CA ILE A 39 22.26 -12.69 -14.38
C ILE A 39 21.21 -11.63 -14.75
N CYS A 40 21.53 -10.73 -15.67
CA CYS A 40 20.57 -9.71 -16.10
C CYS A 40 19.41 -10.35 -16.86
N LEU A 41 18.19 -10.25 -16.34
CA LEU A 41 16.99 -10.84 -16.95
C LEU A 41 16.68 -10.23 -18.33
N ALA A 42 17.12 -9.00 -18.60
CA ALA A 42 16.97 -8.39 -19.91
C ALA A 42 17.80 -9.08 -21.01
N ASP A 43 18.88 -9.76 -20.63
CA ASP A 43 19.78 -10.43 -21.56
C ASP A 43 19.54 -11.94 -21.64
N PHE A 44 19.25 -12.57 -20.50
CA PHE A 44 19.07 -14.02 -20.39
C PHE A 44 17.90 -14.40 -19.47
N HIS A 45 17.08 -15.32 -19.91
CA HIS A 45 16.01 -15.89 -19.10
C HIS A 45 16.53 -16.97 -18.14
N TYR A 46 15.89 -17.12 -16.99
CA TYR A 46 16.15 -18.17 -16.03
C TYR A 46 14.87 -18.57 -15.29
N ASP A 47 14.76 -19.83 -14.95
CA ASP A 47 13.51 -20.49 -14.53
C ASP A 47 12.85 -19.81 -13.34
N ILE A 48 13.61 -19.40 -12.31
CA ILE A 48 13.01 -18.89 -11.08
C ILE A 48 12.29 -17.55 -11.27
N ALA A 49 12.81 -16.68 -12.16
CA ALA A 49 12.13 -15.42 -12.48
C ALA A 49 10.89 -15.66 -13.35
N VAL A 50 10.97 -16.59 -14.30
CA VAL A 50 9.81 -16.99 -15.12
C VAL A 50 8.71 -17.57 -14.24
N THR A 51 9.03 -18.52 -13.35
CA THR A 51 8.09 -19.11 -12.40
C THR A 51 7.41 -18.07 -11.51
N LEU A 52 8.19 -17.10 -11.03
CA LEU A 52 7.59 -16.00 -10.24
C LEU A 52 6.68 -15.10 -11.09
N ALA A 53 7.08 -14.80 -12.34
CA ALA A 53 6.24 -14.01 -13.24
C ALA A 53 4.91 -14.73 -13.54
N GLU A 54 4.95 -16.03 -13.81
CA GLU A 54 3.76 -16.87 -14.02
C GLU A 54 2.86 -16.86 -12.77
N LYS A 55 3.45 -17.00 -11.56
CA LYS A 55 2.68 -16.95 -10.30
C LYS A 55 2.02 -15.59 -10.09
N LEU A 56 2.73 -14.49 -10.33
CA LEU A 56 2.16 -13.14 -10.20
C LEU A 56 1.10 -12.86 -11.25
N ALA A 57 1.30 -13.34 -12.47
CA ALA A 57 0.30 -13.24 -13.54
C ALA A 57 -0.98 -14.02 -13.20
N ALA A 58 -0.84 -15.23 -12.62
CA ALA A 58 -1.97 -16.06 -12.23
C ALA A 58 -2.82 -15.48 -11.08
N ILE A 59 -2.26 -14.61 -10.26
CA ILE A 59 -2.98 -13.93 -9.17
C ILE A 59 -3.31 -12.47 -9.48
N ALA A 60 -3.13 -12.03 -10.72
CA ALA A 60 -3.46 -10.66 -11.13
C ALA A 60 -4.96 -10.37 -10.94
N PRO A 61 -5.35 -9.15 -10.49
CA PRO A 61 -6.75 -8.84 -10.19
C PRO A 61 -7.54 -8.39 -11.44
N PHE A 62 -7.37 -9.08 -12.55
CA PHE A 62 -8.12 -8.89 -13.80
C PHE A 62 -8.17 -10.17 -14.63
N GLU A 63 -9.19 -10.32 -15.47
CA GLU A 63 -9.44 -11.56 -16.26
C GLU A 63 -8.48 -11.72 -17.46
N GLU A 64 -7.99 -10.61 -18.02
CA GLU A 64 -7.06 -10.67 -19.16
C GLU A 64 -5.70 -11.25 -18.76
N ASP A 65 -5.03 -11.94 -19.69
CA ASP A 65 -3.64 -12.38 -19.52
C ASP A 65 -2.76 -11.23 -19.00
N ALA A 66 -1.96 -11.51 -17.98
CA ALA A 66 -1.03 -10.55 -17.40
C ALA A 66 0.40 -10.72 -17.91
N GLN A 67 1.12 -9.62 -17.97
CA GLN A 67 2.58 -9.61 -18.09
C GLN A 67 3.21 -8.92 -16.90
N VAL A 68 4.40 -9.38 -16.51
CA VAL A 68 5.13 -8.91 -15.33
C VAL A 68 6.47 -8.30 -15.75
N PHE A 69 6.74 -7.11 -15.23
CA PHE A 69 8.04 -6.47 -15.32
C PHE A 69 8.63 -6.32 -13.91
N PHE A 70 9.80 -6.92 -13.67
CA PHE A 70 10.44 -6.88 -12.36
C PHE A 70 11.28 -5.63 -12.13
N THR A 71 11.25 -5.15 -10.90
CA THR A 71 12.01 -4.01 -10.39
C THR A 71 12.62 -4.37 -9.02
N ASN A 72 13.32 -3.43 -8.38
CA ASN A 72 13.98 -3.67 -7.09
C ASN A 72 13.23 -3.04 -5.90
N SER A 73 12.26 -2.19 -6.18
CA SER A 73 11.53 -1.43 -5.16
C SER A 73 10.16 -0.97 -5.65
N GLY A 74 9.29 -0.55 -4.72
CA GLY A 74 8.01 0.07 -5.06
C GLY A 74 8.17 1.37 -5.86
N ALA A 75 9.18 2.19 -5.54
CA ALA A 75 9.44 3.42 -6.30
C ALA A 75 9.78 3.12 -7.76
N GLU A 76 10.63 2.12 -8.02
CA GLU A 76 10.94 1.68 -9.40
C GLU A 76 9.71 1.08 -10.10
N ALA A 77 8.85 0.35 -9.39
CA ALA A 77 7.61 -0.16 -9.95
C ALA A 77 6.68 0.98 -10.38
N VAL A 78 6.55 2.02 -9.55
CA VAL A 78 5.77 3.22 -9.89
C VAL A 78 6.39 3.98 -11.06
N GLU A 79 7.71 4.18 -11.11
CA GLU A 79 8.41 4.79 -12.27
C GLU A 79 8.14 4.00 -13.57
N SER A 80 8.17 2.68 -13.47
CA SER A 80 7.86 1.80 -14.61
C SER A 80 6.40 1.93 -15.05
N ALA A 81 5.47 1.98 -14.10
CA ALA A 81 4.05 2.18 -14.39
C ALA A 81 3.77 3.56 -15.03
N ILE A 82 4.45 4.64 -14.58
CA ILE A 82 4.38 5.97 -15.22
C ILE A 82 4.82 5.88 -16.70
N LYS A 83 5.98 5.25 -16.92
CA LYS A 83 6.52 5.11 -18.28
C LYS A 83 5.62 4.25 -19.16
N LEU A 84 5.10 3.14 -18.63
CA LEU A 84 4.20 2.24 -19.35
C LEU A 84 2.90 2.96 -19.74
N ALA A 85 2.26 3.64 -18.78
CA ALA A 85 1.03 4.36 -19.02
C ALA A 85 1.18 5.44 -20.12
N ARG A 86 2.24 6.25 -20.03
CA ARG A 86 2.54 7.27 -21.05
C ARG A 86 2.88 6.67 -22.41
N HIS A 87 3.64 5.57 -22.44
CA HIS A 87 4.02 4.88 -23.67
C HIS A 87 2.81 4.29 -24.38
N HIS A 88 1.96 3.57 -23.63
CA HIS A 88 0.79 2.90 -24.19
C HIS A 88 -0.26 3.89 -24.71
N THR A 89 -0.57 4.91 -23.91
CA THR A 89 -1.65 5.87 -24.26
C THR A 89 -1.20 6.98 -25.19
N GLY A 90 0.10 7.25 -25.29
CA GLY A 90 0.63 8.45 -25.97
C GLY A 90 0.32 9.76 -25.24
N ARG A 91 -0.26 9.71 -24.05
CA ARG A 91 -0.69 10.86 -23.24
C ARG A 91 0.35 11.15 -22.14
N GLN A 92 0.31 12.37 -21.58
CA GLN A 92 1.32 12.80 -20.60
C GLN A 92 0.76 13.05 -19.21
N GLY A 93 -0.53 13.38 -19.08
CA GLY A 93 -1.19 13.73 -17.83
C GLY A 93 -1.27 12.55 -16.86
N LEU A 94 -1.06 12.82 -15.58
CA LEU A 94 -1.20 11.86 -14.49
C LEU A 94 -2.03 12.48 -13.37
N ILE A 95 -2.88 11.69 -12.75
CA ILE A 95 -3.62 12.10 -11.55
C ILE A 95 -3.18 11.21 -10.40
N SER A 96 -3.00 11.81 -9.23
CA SER A 96 -2.74 11.15 -7.95
C SER A 96 -3.56 11.82 -6.85
N PHE A 97 -3.50 11.31 -5.62
CA PHE A 97 -4.35 11.76 -4.54
C PHE A 97 -3.57 12.45 -3.42
N HIS A 98 -4.23 13.40 -2.74
CA HIS A 98 -3.72 13.96 -1.50
C HIS A 98 -3.54 12.84 -0.46
N GLY A 99 -2.47 12.88 0.29
CA GLY A 99 -2.14 11.83 1.26
C GLY A 99 -1.41 10.62 0.65
N ALA A 100 -1.37 10.47 -0.68
CA ALA A 100 -0.74 9.32 -1.33
C ALA A 100 0.79 9.29 -1.18
N PHE A 101 1.34 8.07 -1.10
CA PHE A 101 2.78 7.82 -1.10
C PHE A 101 3.15 6.76 -2.14
N HIS A 102 3.77 7.20 -3.22
CA HIS A 102 4.16 6.35 -4.35
C HIS A 102 5.66 6.11 -4.48
N GLY A 103 6.47 6.75 -3.65
CA GLY A 103 7.93 6.60 -3.65
C GLY A 103 8.67 7.93 -3.55
N ARG A 104 10.02 7.88 -3.63
CA ARG A 104 10.90 9.05 -3.46
C ARG A 104 11.85 9.30 -4.63
N THR A 105 11.82 8.52 -5.70
CA THR A 105 12.44 8.86 -6.98
C THR A 105 11.66 9.98 -7.65
N MET A 106 12.23 10.73 -8.57
CA MET A 106 11.64 11.98 -9.04
C MET A 106 10.23 11.82 -9.65
N GLY A 107 9.99 10.75 -10.44
CA GLY A 107 8.65 10.49 -10.98
C GLY A 107 7.67 10.01 -9.90
N ALA A 108 8.07 9.04 -9.08
CA ALA A 108 7.25 8.56 -7.98
C ALA A 108 6.98 9.65 -6.91
N LEU A 109 7.99 10.51 -6.64
CA LEU A 109 7.86 11.67 -5.75
C LEU A 109 6.89 12.72 -6.32
N SER A 110 6.82 12.84 -7.64
CA SER A 110 5.86 13.72 -8.30
C SER A 110 4.41 13.35 -7.97
N LEU A 111 4.11 12.05 -7.88
CA LEU A 111 2.81 11.50 -7.49
C LEU A 111 2.57 11.52 -5.98
N THR A 112 3.63 11.45 -5.16
CA THR A 112 3.53 11.45 -3.68
C THR A 112 3.01 12.80 -3.17
N ALA A 113 2.05 12.77 -2.25
CA ALA A 113 1.46 13.97 -1.63
C ALA A 113 1.08 13.72 -0.14
N SER A 114 1.77 12.81 0.55
CA SER A 114 1.47 12.45 1.94
C SER A 114 2.00 13.46 2.96
N LYS A 115 3.20 14.02 2.74
CA LYS A 115 3.83 14.99 3.64
C LYS A 115 4.71 15.97 2.86
N TYR A 116 4.61 17.28 3.18
CA TYR A 116 5.43 18.32 2.51
C TYR A 116 6.94 18.07 2.66
N ARG A 117 7.40 17.59 3.83
CA ARG A 117 8.82 17.28 4.11
C ARG A 117 9.45 16.29 3.13
N GLN A 118 8.63 15.47 2.46
CA GLN A 118 9.12 14.50 1.47
C GLN A 118 9.46 15.17 0.14
N LYS A 119 8.92 16.36 -0.12
CA LYS A 119 9.04 17.13 -1.37
C LYS A 119 9.87 18.41 -1.22
N GLU A 120 10.03 18.90 -0.01
CA GLU A 120 10.71 20.16 0.29
C GLU A 120 12.16 20.13 -0.21
N GLY A 121 12.53 21.13 -1.02
CA GLY A 121 13.87 21.28 -1.60
C GLY A 121 14.20 20.40 -2.80
N PHE A 122 13.27 19.56 -3.29
CA PHE A 122 13.50 18.64 -4.42
C PHE A 122 12.87 19.08 -5.76
N ALA A 123 12.16 20.20 -5.79
CA ALA A 123 11.61 20.72 -7.05
C ALA A 123 12.73 21.15 -8.04
N PRO A 124 12.48 21.10 -9.37
CA PRO A 124 11.23 20.78 -10.03
C PRO A 124 10.96 19.29 -10.14
N PHE A 125 9.68 18.89 -10.05
CA PHE A 125 9.24 17.53 -10.22
C PHE A 125 8.94 17.20 -11.69
N VAL A 126 8.64 15.92 -11.96
CA VAL A 126 8.18 15.49 -13.29
C VAL A 126 6.85 16.19 -13.61
N PRO A 127 6.75 16.89 -14.77
CA PRO A 127 5.57 17.65 -15.12
C PRO A 127 4.37 16.78 -15.47
N GLY A 128 3.18 17.39 -15.49
CA GLY A 128 1.94 16.76 -15.91
C GLY A 128 1.24 15.96 -14.80
N VAL A 129 1.53 16.22 -13.54
CA VAL A 129 0.86 15.57 -12.40
C VAL A 129 -0.13 16.55 -11.75
N THR A 130 -1.37 16.11 -11.56
CA THR A 130 -2.40 16.80 -10.80
C THR A 130 -2.81 15.97 -9.60
N HIS A 131 -2.89 16.59 -8.42
CA HIS A 131 -3.34 15.94 -7.19
C HIS A 131 -4.79 16.33 -6.89
N VAL A 132 -5.58 15.34 -6.46
CA VAL A 132 -6.99 15.49 -6.08
C VAL A 132 -7.23 14.95 -4.67
N PRO A 133 -8.28 15.35 -3.96
CA PRO A 133 -8.59 14.78 -2.67
C PRO A 133 -8.82 13.26 -2.74
N TYR A 134 -8.34 12.53 -1.72
CA TYR A 134 -8.72 11.13 -1.49
C TYR A 134 -10.04 11.10 -0.71
N PRO A 135 -10.94 10.12 -0.94
CA PRO A 135 -12.26 10.10 -0.29
C PRO A 135 -12.21 9.63 1.17
N ASP A 136 -11.64 10.45 2.04
CA ASP A 136 -11.64 10.24 3.49
C ASP A 136 -12.99 10.67 4.08
N THR A 137 -13.80 9.69 4.49
CA THR A 137 -15.13 9.94 5.09
C THR A 137 -15.04 10.46 6.53
N TYR A 138 -13.93 10.23 7.20
CA TYR A 138 -13.73 10.77 8.54
C TYR A 138 -13.41 12.27 8.54
N ARG A 139 -12.64 12.73 7.50
CA ARG A 139 -12.28 14.15 7.31
C ARG A 139 -12.60 14.61 5.88
N PRO A 140 -13.91 14.68 5.52
CA PRO A 140 -14.31 15.06 4.17
C PRO A 140 -13.92 16.53 3.90
N VAL A 141 -13.33 16.78 2.71
CA VAL A 141 -12.97 18.15 2.26
C VAL A 141 -14.11 18.82 1.49
N PHE A 142 -15.09 18.04 1.02
CA PHE A 142 -16.29 18.54 0.35
C PHE A 142 -17.55 18.17 1.12
N ALA A 143 -18.58 18.98 1.00
CA ALA A 143 -19.91 18.60 1.46
C ALA A 143 -20.43 17.41 0.64
N VAL A 144 -21.06 16.47 1.30
CA VAL A 144 -21.68 15.31 0.66
C VAL A 144 -23.16 15.61 0.46
N PRO A 145 -23.65 15.68 -0.80
CA PRO A 145 -25.09 15.84 -1.06
C PRO A 145 -25.89 14.65 -0.54
N ASP A 146 -27.13 14.90 -0.12
CA ASP A 146 -28.01 13.84 0.37
C ASP A 146 -28.13 12.68 -0.63
N GLY A 147 -27.91 11.47 -0.15
CA GLY A 147 -28.01 10.24 -0.94
C GLY A 147 -26.84 9.93 -1.86
N LYS A 148 -25.76 10.75 -1.87
CA LYS A 148 -24.53 10.45 -2.62
C LYS A 148 -23.49 9.75 -1.75
N ASP A 149 -22.73 8.84 -2.39
CA ASP A 149 -21.50 8.31 -1.81
C ASP A 149 -20.37 9.35 -1.93
N TYR A 150 -19.56 9.52 -0.87
CA TYR A 150 -18.49 10.52 -0.87
C TYR A 150 -17.41 10.22 -1.93
N GLY A 151 -17.18 8.95 -2.27
CA GLY A 151 -16.29 8.57 -3.35
C GLY A 151 -16.77 9.07 -4.71
N GLU A 152 -18.09 9.02 -4.97
CA GLU A 152 -18.68 9.59 -6.19
C GLU A 152 -18.51 11.11 -6.25
N VAL A 153 -18.57 11.81 -5.12
CA VAL A 153 -18.32 13.27 -5.05
C VAL A 153 -16.89 13.61 -5.49
N ILE A 154 -15.91 12.79 -5.09
CA ILE A 154 -14.52 12.98 -5.51
C ILE A 154 -14.36 12.71 -7.02
N VAL A 155 -15.00 11.69 -7.55
CA VAL A 155 -14.97 11.38 -8.99
C VAL A 155 -15.66 12.48 -9.80
N ASP A 156 -16.81 12.99 -9.35
CA ASP A 156 -17.48 14.15 -9.93
C ASP A 156 -16.56 15.39 -9.96
N TYR A 157 -15.80 15.62 -8.89
CA TYR A 157 -14.81 16.71 -8.85
C TYR A 157 -13.71 16.53 -9.92
N ILE A 158 -13.22 15.30 -10.12
CA ILE A 158 -12.25 15.03 -11.19
C ILE A 158 -12.86 15.38 -12.54
N GLU A 159 -14.05 14.86 -12.86
CA GLU A 159 -14.67 15.05 -14.15
C GLU A 159 -15.11 16.50 -14.42
N HIS A 160 -15.77 17.11 -13.42
CA HIS A 160 -16.43 18.40 -13.63
C HIS A 160 -15.57 19.62 -13.28
N THR A 161 -14.45 19.41 -12.58
CA THR A 161 -13.54 20.50 -12.21
C THR A 161 -12.15 20.29 -12.82
N VAL A 162 -11.50 19.12 -12.53
CA VAL A 162 -10.13 18.91 -12.99
C VAL A 162 -10.06 18.84 -14.52
N PHE A 163 -10.92 18.05 -15.15
CA PHE A 163 -10.92 17.89 -16.62
C PHE A 163 -11.33 19.16 -17.37
N LYS A 164 -12.08 20.05 -16.73
CA LYS A 164 -12.51 21.31 -17.34
C LYS A 164 -11.53 22.48 -17.13
N SER A 165 -10.72 22.43 -16.07
CA SER A 165 -9.96 23.61 -15.66
C SER A 165 -8.45 23.39 -15.59
N PHE A 166 -7.98 22.15 -15.32
CA PHE A 166 -6.56 21.90 -15.05
C PHE A 166 -5.92 20.99 -16.08
N MET A 167 -6.59 19.89 -16.45
CA MET A 167 -6.05 18.85 -17.33
C MET A 167 -7.19 18.15 -18.06
N PRO A 168 -7.32 18.32 -19.38
CA PRO A 168 -8.37 17.63 -20.14
C PRO A 168 -8.30 16.11 -20.00
N GLY A 169 -9.44 15.44 -19.80
CA GLY A 169 -9.47 14.01 -19.55
C GLY A 169 -8.83 13.16 -20.67
N ASN A 170 -8.92 13.63 -21.92
CA ASN A 170 -8.28 12.98 -23.08
C ASN A 170 -6.75 13.15 -23.14
N GLU A 171 -6.14 13.96 -22.28
CA GLU A 171 -4.69 14.08 -22.11
C GLU A 171 -4.16 13.30 -20.91
N VAL A 172 -5.06 12.74 -20.07
CA VAL A 172 -4.68 11.93 -18.90
C VAL A 172 -4.31 10.52 -19.37
N ALA A 173 -3.08 10.11 -19.07
CA ALA A 173 -2.57 8.77 -19.33
C ALA A 173 -3.08 7.77 -18.27
N ALA A 174 -2.98 8.14 -16.98
CA ALA A 174 -3.34 7.25 -15.88
C ALA A 174 -3.75 8.02 -14.61
N ILE A 175 -4.56 7.35 -13.79
CA ILE A 175 -4.83 7.71 -12.40
C ILE A 175 -4.13 6.69 -11.51
N PHE A 176 -3.23 7.16 -10.65
CA PHE A 176 -2.52 6.36 -9.65
C PHE A 176 -3.25 6.46 -8.31
N VAL A 177 -3.60 5.32 -7.75
CA VAL A 177 -4.36 5.26 -6.49
C VAL A 177 -3.91 4.09 -5.64
N GLU A 178 -3.72 4.32 -4.34
CA GLU A 178 -3.62 3.25 -3.35
C GLU A 178 -5.04 2.76 -3.04
N PRO A 179 -5.35 1.45 -3.13
CA PRO A 179 -6.68 0.94 -2.78
C PRO A 179 -7.10 1.23 -1.34
N ILE A 180 -6.13 1.24 -0.43
CA ILE A 180 -6.22 1.78 0.92
C ILE A 180 -5.04 2.72 1.08
N LEU A 181 -5.30 3.98 1.41
CA LEU A 181 -4.27 4.99 1.53
C LEU A 181 -3.30 4.62 2.67
N GLY A 182 -2.03 4.38 2.36
CA GLY A 182 -1.06 3.87 3.34
C GLY A 182 -0.47 4.96 4.24
N GLU A 183 0.55 5.66 3.77
CA GLU A 183 1.25 6.72 4.54
C GLU A 183 0.33 7.89 4.91
N GLY A 184 -0.74 8.12 4.14
CA GLY A 184 -1.74 9.14 4.41
C GLY A 184 -2.70 8.82 5.56
N GLY A 185 -2.64 7.64 6.18
CA GLY A 185 -3.41 7.35 7.39
C GLY A 185 -4.33 6.13 7.33
N TYR A 186 -4.02 5.14 6.53
CA TYR A 186 -4.79 3.88 6.41
C TYR A 186 -6.28 4.12 6.12
N VAL A 187 -6.54 5.10 5.23
CA VAL A 187 -7.90 5.49 4.86
C VAL A 187 -8.48 4.45 3.90
N VAL A 188 -9.58 3.84 4.30
CA VAL A 188 -10.39 2.95 3.45
C VAL A 188 -11.43 3.81 2.74
N PRO A 189 -11.47 3.85 1.41
CA PRO A 189 -12.44 4.66 0.69
C PRO A 189 -13.84 4.08 0.79
N PRO A 190 -14.89 4.90 0.63
CA PRO A 190 -16.27 4.42 0.62
C PRO A 190 -16.56 3.53 -0.60
N PRO A 191 -17.59 2.66 -0.53
CA PRO A 191 -17.84 1.63 -1.55
C PRO A 191 -18.05 2.15 -2.97
N GLY A 192 -18.61 3.35 -3.13
CA GLY A 192 -18.90 3.94 -4.44
C GLY A 192 -17.67 4.48 -5.17
N PHE A 193 -16.55 4.66 -4.48
CA PHE A 193 -15.37 5.32 -5.08
C PHE A 193 -14.77 4.58 -6.26
N PHE A 194 -14.34 3.33 -6.05
CA PHE A 194 -13.66 2.59 -7.11
C PHE A 194 -14.54 2.24 -8.31
N PRO A 195 -15.83 1.85 -8.14
CA PRO A 195 -16.73 1.68 -9.27
C PRO A 195 -16.89 2.97 -10.10
N ALA A 196 -17.09 4.12 -9.46
CA ALA A 196 -17.20 5.40 -10.16
C ALA A 196 -15.88 5.80 -10.83
N LEU A 197 -14.72 5.55 -10.17
CA LEU A 197 -13.41 5.84 -10.74
C LEU A 197 -13.11 4.96 -11.96
N ARG A 198 -13.48 3.67 -11.93
CA ARG A 198 -13.34 2.76 -13.07
C ARG A 198 -14.20 3.23 -14.26
N ASP A 199 -15.47 3.56 -14.01
CA ASP A 199 -16.36 4.11 -15.03
C ASP A 199 -15.78 5.38 -15.68
N LEU A 200 -15.27 6.30 -14.87
CA LEU A 200 -14.58 7.50 -15.37
C LEU A 200 -13.38 7.14 -16.25
N CYS A 201 -12.52 6.23 -15.80
CA CYS A 201 -11.36 5.78 -16.55
C CYS A 201 -11.78 5.17 -17.88
N ASP A 202 -12.80 4.33 -17.92
CA ASP A 202 -13.30 3.67 -19.13
C ASP A 202 -13.85 4.68 -20.14
N ARG A 203 -14.67 5.65 -19.67
CA ARG A 203 -15.24 6.69 -20.54
C ARG A 203 -14.19 7.57 -21.22
N TYR A 204 -13.07 7.83 -20.57
CA TYR A 204 -12.00 8.69 -21.08
C TYR A 204 -10.80 7.92 -21.65
N GLY A 205 -10.78 6.59 -21.57
CA GLY A 205 -9.65 5.75 -21.96
C GLY A 205 -8.40 6.06 -21.11
N ILE A 206 -8.58 6.25 -19.81
CA ILE A 206 -7.52 6.51 -18.81
C ILE A 206 -7.17 5.18 -18.14
N LEU A 207 -5.88 4.90 -17.93
CA LEU A 207 -5.47 3.70 -17.23
C LEU A 207 -5.63 3.87 -15.72
N LEU A 208 -6.23 2.88 -15.06
CA LEU A 208 -6.31 2.79 -13.60
C LEU A 208 -5.10 2.01 -13.08
N VAL A 209 -4.22 2.68 -12.34
CA VAL A 209 -3.04 2.07 -11.72
C VAL A 209 -3.30 1.90 -10.22
N ALA A 210 -3.44 0.66 -9.78
CA ALA A 210 -3.53 0.32 -8.36
C ALA A 210 -2.13 0.19 -7.76
N ASP A 211 -1.77 1.09 -6.86
CA ASP A 211 -0.54 0.96 -6.09
C ASP A 211 -0.77 0.05 -4.88
N GLU A 212 -0.44 -1.20 -5.06
CA GLU A 212 -0.56 -2.27 -4.06
C GLU A 212 0.77 -2.55 -3.32
N VAL A 213 1.69 -1.63 -3.38
CA VAL A 213 3.01 -1.78 -2.74
C VAL A 213 2.89 -2.01 -1.23
N GLN A 214 1.88 -1.43 -0.56
CA GLN A 214 1.66 -1.63 0.87
C GLN A 214 0.44 -2.51 1.17
N SER A 215 -0.60 -2.43 0.40
CA SER A 215 -1.90 -3.08 0.63
C SER A 215 -2.01 -4.50 0.04
N GLY A 216 -1.18 -4.82 -0.95
CA GLY A 216 -1.22 -6.10 -1.65
C GLY A 216 -0.57 -7.27 -0.92
N ILE A 217 -0.46 -8.37 -1.63
CA ILE A 217 0.23 -9.60 -1.19
C ILE A 217 -0.31 -10.12 0.15
N GLY A 218 -1.63 -10.30 0.22
CA GLY A 218 -2.29 -10.93 1.36
C GLY A 218 -2.54 -10.01 2.57
N ARG A 219 -2.00 -8.78 2.59
CA ARG A 219 -2.05 -7.86 3.74
C ARG A 219 -3.46 -7.59 4.23
N THR A 220 -4.41 -7.46 3.31
CA THR A 220 -5.82 -7.13 3.62
C THR A 220 -6.75 -8.36 3.68
N GLY A 221 -6.20 -9.58 3.64
CA GLY A 221 -6.96 -10.83 3.58
C GLY A 221 -7.38 -11.24 2.16
N LYS A 222 -6.90 -10.52 1.14
CA LYS A 222 -6.99 -10.87 -0.29
C LYS A 222 -5.62 -10.70 -0.93
N TRP A 223 -5.40 -11.28 -2.11
CA TRP A 223 -4.13 -11.06 -2.82
C TRP A 223 -3.86 -9.58 -3.04
N TRP A 224 -4.88 -8.84 -3.47
CA TRP A 224 -4.84 -7.42 -3.77
C TRP A 224 -5.98 -6.69 -3.06
N ALA A 225 -5.70 -5.54 -2.48
CA ALA A 225 -6.72 -4.79 -1.76
C ALA A 225 -7.82 -4.26 -2.69
N ILE A 226 -7.51 -4.01 -3.96
CA ILE A 226 -8.50 -3.57 -4.96
C ILE A 226 -9.65 -4.57 -5.14
N GLU A 227 -9.42 -5.87 -4.89
CA GLU A 227 -10.43 -6.92 -4.97
C GLU A 227 -11.59 -6.73 -3.96
N HIS A 228 -11.36 -5.97 -2.87
CA HIS A 228 -12.44 -5.63 -1.92
C HIS A 228 -13.50 -4.72 -2.52
N PHE A 229 -13.19 -4.06 -3.61
CA PHE A 229 -14.06 -3.07 -4.25
C PHE A 229 -14.69 -3.59 -5.54
N GLY A 230 -14.39 -4.83 -5.95
CA GLY A 230 -14.97 -5.46 -7.14
C GLY A 230 -14.59 -4.77 -8.46
N VAL A 231 -13.42 -4.15 -8.51
CA VAL A 231 -12.92 -3.39 -9.68
C VAL A 231 -11.61 -3.98 -10.15
N GLU A 232 -11.46 -4.09 -11.46
CA GLU A 232 -10.22 -4.49 -12.11
C GLU A 232 -9.38 -3.26 -12.49
N PRO A 233 -8.13 -3.14 -12.01
CA PRO A 233 -7.20 -2.13 -12.49
C PRO A 233 -6.61 -2.55 -13.85
N ASP A 234 -5.92 -1.62 -14.49
CA ASP A 234 -5.17 -1.89 -15.72
C ASP A 234 -3.72 -2.28 -15.42
N ILE A 235 -3.17 -1.70 -14.36
CA ILE A 235 -1.80 -1.92 -13.89
C ILE A 235 -1.82 -2.03 -12.37
N VAL A 236 -1.04 -2.97 -11.83
CA VAL A 236 -0.75 -3.11 -10.40
C VAL A 236 0.74 -2.89 -10.17
N THR A 237 1.10 -2.07 -9.17
CA THR A 237 2.47 -2.00 -8.66
C THR A 237 2.58 -2.75 -7.35
N SER A 238 3.62 -3.58 -7.19
CA SER A 238 3.85 -4.41 -6.01
C SER A 238 5.31 -4.36 -5.56
N ALA A 239 5.54 -4.47 -4.25
CA ALA A 239 6.87 -4.59 -3.64
C ALA A 239 6.70 -5.05 -2.17
N LYS A 240 7.57 -4.55 -1.26
CA LYS A 240 7.49 -4.78 0.21
C LYS A 240 7.25 -6.25 0.56
N GLY A 241 6.00 -6.58 0.89
CA GLY A 241 5.58 -7.92 1.32
C GLY A 241 5.81 -9.05 0.33
N ILE A 242 6.06 -8.74 -0.95
CA ILE A 242 6.22 -9.74 -2.01
C ILE A 242 7.35 -10.74 -1.76
N ALA A 243 8.44 -10.31 -1.11
CA ALA A 243 9.63 -11.14 -0.88
C ALA A 243 10.10 -11.14 0.59
N SER A 244 9.22 -10.76 1.53
CA SER A 244 9.42 -10.80 2.98
C SER A 244 10.79 -10.30 3.49
N GLY A 245 11.29 -9.20 2.91
CA GLY A 245 12.53 -8.55 3.32
C GLY A 245 13.58 -8.46 2.22
N MET A 246 13.53 -9.28 1.17
CA MET A 246 14.43 -9.15 0.02
C MET A 246 13.96 -8.03 -0.93
N PRO A 247 14.88 -7.21 -1.46
CA PRO A 247 14.52 -6.17 -2.43
C PRO A 247 13.93 -6.77 -3.70
N LEU A 248 12.67 -6.47 -3.95
CA LEU A 248 11.94 -6.87 -5.15
C LEU A 248 10.73 -5.94 -5.34
N GLY A 249 10.46 -5.58 -6.57
CA GLY A 249 9.24 -4.94 -7.00
C GLY A 249 8.75 -5.53 -8.31
N ALA A 250 7.51 -5.29 -8.64
CA ALA A 250 6.92 -5.73 -9.89
C ALA A 250 5.86 -4.73 -10.39
N VAL A 251 5.77 -4.59 -11.70
CA VAL A 251 4.60 -4.07 -12.41
C VAL A 251 3.91 -5.26 -13.04
N ILE A 252 2.64 -5.43 -12.73
CA ILE A 252 1.76 -6.46 -13.31
C ILE A 252 0.72 -5.70 -14.12
N ALA A 253 0.69 -5.90 -15.42
CA ALA A 253 -0.23 -5.19 -16.30
C ALA A 253 -0.94 -6.16 -17.23
N ARG A 254 -2.12 -5.75 -17.73
CA ARG A 254 -2.81 -6.46 -18.80
C ARG A 254 -1.88 -6.60 -20.00
N LYS A 255 -1.86 -7.74 -20.63
CA LYS A 255 -1.00 -8.01 -21.80
C LYS A 255 -1.19 -7.00 -22.91
N SER A 256 -2.42 -6.57 -23.14
CA SER A 256 -2.77 -5.52 -24.13
C SER A 256 -2.12 -4.17 -23.84
N ILE A 257 -1.76 -3.89 -22.56
CA ILE A 257 -1.16 -2.62 -22.11
C ILE A 257 0.37 -2.68 -22.12
N MET A 258 0.97 -3.86 -21.92
CA MET A 258 2.42 -4.04 -21.89
C MET A 258 3.03 -3.93 -23.30
N THR A 259 2.91 -2.77 -23.92
CA THR A 259 3.20 -2.53 -25.34
C THR A 259 4.62 -2.05 -25.65
N TRP A 260 5.44 -1.79 -24.64
CA TRP A 260 6.83 -1.41 -24.90
C TRP A 260 7.66 -2.58 -25.44
N GLY A 261 8.46 -2.29 -26.48
CA GLY A 261 9.34 -3.29 -27.08
C GLY A 261 10.65 -3.48 -26.28
N PRO A 262 11.45 -4.50 -26.64
CA PRO A 262 12.76 -4.75 -26.04
C PRO A 262 13.62 -3.48 -25.99
N GLY A 263 14.25 -3.22 -24.84
CA GLY A 263 15.13 -2.05 -24.64
C GLY A 263 14.42 -0.73 -24.33
N ALA A 264 13.08 -0.63 -24.40
CA ALA A 264 12.36 0.60 -24.05
C ALA A 264 12.45 0.93 -22.56
N HIS A 265 12.46 -0.09 -21.71
CA HIS A 265 12.66 0.00 -20.27
C HIS A 265 13.40 -1.21 -19.76
N GLY A 266 14.20 -1.04 -18.71
CA GLY A 266 15.00 -2.12 -18.14
C GLY A 266 15.69 -1.68 -16.86
N ASN A 267 16.17 -2.66 -16.11
CA ASN A 267 17.05 -2.46 -14.97
C ASN A 267 17.94 -3.71 -14.80
N THR A 268 19.12 -3.52 -14.22
CA THR A 268 20.12 -4.60 -14.11
C THR A 268 19.71 -5.68 -13.10
N PHE A 269 19.10 -5.31 -11.97
CA PHE A 269 18.86 -6.23 -10.85
C PHE A 269 17.42 -6.71 -10.71
N GLY A 270 16.48 -6.21 -11.51
CA GLY A 270 15.08 -6.61 -11.45
C GLY A 270 14.90 -8.10 -11.75
N GLY A 271 14.15 -8.77 -10.90
CA GLY A 271 14.01 -10.22 -10.94
C GLY A 271 15.22 -10.97 -10.39
N ASN A 272 16.01 -10.36 -9.47
CA ASN A 272 17.16 -11.03 -8.85
C ASN A 272 16.78 -12.44 -8.37
N PRO A 273 17.58 -13.49 -8.72
CA PRO A 273 17.23 -14.88 -8.43
C PRO A 273 16.98 -15.17 -6.95
N VAL A 274 17.79 -14.59 -6.05
CA VAL A 274 17.64 -14.77 -4.60
C VAL A 274 16.36 -14.11 -4.09
N SER A 275 16.03 -12.92 -4.60
CA SER A 275 14.77 -12.25 -4.27
C SER A 275 13.56 -12.99 -4.83
N CYS A 276 13.66 -13.56 -6.04
CA CYS A 276 12.60 -14.40 -6.63
C CYS A 276 12.35 -15.68 -5.82
N ALA A 277 13.43 -16.33 -5.32
CA ALA A 277 13.31 -17.50 -4.45
C ALA A 277 12.58 -17.16 -3.13
N ALA A 278 12.96 -16.04 -2.51
CA ALA A 278 12.29 -15.53 -1.31
C ALA A 278 10.80 -15.23 -1.60
N ALA A 279 10.50 -14.61 -2.75
CA ALA A 279 9.14 -14.28 -3.14
C ALA A 279 8.27 -15.53 -3.37
N LEU A 280 8.76 -16.54 -4.08
CA LEU A 280 8.03 -17.80 -4.29
C LEU A 280 7.73 -18.51 -2.98
N ALA A 281 8.67 -18.55 -2.04
CA ALA A 281 8.44 -19.10 -0.71
C ALA A 281 7.40 -18.28 0.07
N THR A 282 7.50 -16.96 0.00
CA THR A 282 6.55 -16.02 0.64
C THR A 282 5.13 -16.19 0.09
N LEU A 283 4.95 -16.19 -1.23
CA LEU A 283 3.64 -16.34 -1.86
C LEU A 283 2.99 -17.69 -1.53
N ARG A 284 3.79 -18.78 -1.48
CA ARG A 284 3.31 -20.09 -1.06
C ARG A 284 2.78 -20.09 0.37
N LEU A 285 3.49 -19.47 1.30
CA LEU A 285 3.06 -19.36 2.70
C LEU A 285 1.77 -18.53 2.85
N ILE A 286 1.68 -17.44 2.09
CA ILE A 286 0.47 -16.58 2.09
C ILE A 286 -0.72 -17.36 1.55
N GLU A 287 -0.57 -18.09 0.45
CA GLU A 287 -1.60 -18.92 -0.15
C GLU A 287 -2.05 -20.05 0.79
N ASN A 288 -1.11 -20.66 1.52
CA ASN A 288 -1.36 -21.80 2.41
C ASN A 288 -1.92 -21.41 3.80
N GLY A 289 -2.43 -20.18 3.97
CA GLY A 289 -3.18 -19.82 5.16
C GLY A 289 -2.88 -18.44 5.76
N TYR A 290 -1.74 -17.81 5.45
CA TYR A 290 -1.44 -16.50 6.05
C TYR A 290 -2.36 -15.38 5.54
N MET A 291 -2.87 -15.49 4.32
CA MET A 291 -3.86 -14.56 3.79
C MET A 291 -5.19 -14.67 4.53
N GLN A 292 -5.65 -15.90 4.81
CA GLN A 292 -6.85 -16.12 5.61
C GLN A 292 -6.63 -15.66 7.05
N ASN A 293 -5.49 -15.99 7.66
CA ASN A 293 -5.13 -15.51 8.99
C ASN A 293 -5.14 -13.97 9.05
N ALA A 294 -4.67 -13.30 8.00
CA ALA A 294 -4.71 -11.83 7.93
C ALA A 294 -6.14 -11.28 7.96
N ALA A 295 -7.09 -11.93 7.30
CA ALA A 295 -8.50 -11.55 7.37
C ALA A 295 -9.06 -11.76 8.79
N GLU A 296 -8.90 -12.97 9.34
CA GLU A 296 -9.46 -13.35 10.65
C GLU A 296 -8.86 -12.53 11.80
N MET A 297 -7.54 -12.39 11.84
CA MET A 297 -6.85 -11.62 12.87
C MET A 297 -7.07 -10.11 12.72
N GLY A 298 -7.31 -9.65 11.48
CA GLY A 298 -7.68 -8.27 11.23
C GLY A 298 -9.04 -7.90 11.85
N GLU A 299 -10.05 -8.74 11.67
CA GLU A 299 -11.37 -8.58 12.31
C GLU A 299 -11.24 -8.65 13.84
N TYR A 300 -10.52 -9.65 14.33
CA TYR A 300 -10.26 -9.80 15.78
C TYR A 300 -9.64 -8.54 16.40
N LEU A 301 -8.59 -8.00 15.79
CA LEU A 301 -7.92 -6.80 16.27
C LEU A 301 -8.83 -5.57 16.21
N LEU A 302 -9.61 -5.41 15.12
CA LEU A 302 -10.55 -4.31 14.99
C LEU A 302 -11.65 -4.36 16.05
N ASP A 303 -12.18 -5.55 16.37
CA ASP A 303 -13.21 -5.71 17.40
C ASP A 303 -12.66 -5.39 18.80
N ALA A 304 -11.47 -5.88 19.13
CA ALA A 304 -10.79 -5.54 20.37
C ALA A 304 -10.50 -4.02 20.48
N LEU A 305 -10.06 -3.40 19.40
CA LEU A 305 -9.83 -1.95 19.36
C LEU A 305 -11.12 -1.14 19.49
N ARG A 306 -12.26 -1.61 18.94
CA ARG A 306 -13.58 -0.99 19.14
C ARG A 306 -14.00 -1.02 20.61
N GLU A 307 -13.74 -2.13 21.30
CA GLU A 307 -13.97 -2.21 22.73
C GLU A 307 -13.08 -1.21 23.50
N MET A 308 -11.79 -1.13 23.15
CA MET A 308 -10.86 -0.16 23.73
C MET A 308 -11.30 1.28 23.48
N GLN A 309 -11.81 1.59 22.28
CA GLN A 309 -12.34 2.92 21.92
C GLN A 309 -13.43 3.38 22.88
N THR A 310 -14.21 2.48 23.47
CA THR A 310 -15.26 2.86 24.45
C THR A 310 -14.67 3.40 25.76
N ARG A 311 -13.43 3.04 26.08
CA ARG A 311 -12.72 3.39 27.33
C ARG A 311 -11.69 4.51 27.14
N HIS A 312 -11.16 4.65 25.90
CA HIS A 312 -10.08 5.59 25.57
C HIS A 312 -10.58 6.73 24.69
N PRO A 313 -10.81 7.92 25.22
CA PRO A 313 -11.32 9.07 24.47
C PRO A 313 -10.37 9.57 23.39
N LEU A 314 -9.07 9.27 23.48
CA LEU A 314 -8.08 9.60 22.45
C LEU A 314 -8.29 8.83 21.14
N ILE A 315 -8.96 7.68 21.13
CA ILE A 315 -9.24 6.93 19.90
C ILE A 315 -10.46 7.55 19.20
N GLY A 316 -10.21 8.33 18.15
CA GLY A 316 -11.27 9.02 17.39
C GLY A 316 -11.96 8.12 16.38
N ASP A 317 -11.20 7.38 15.57
CA ASP A 317 -11.67 6.50 14.51
C ASP A 317 -10.82 5.23 14.40
N LEU A 318 -11.46 4.15 13.96
CA LEU A 318 -10.82 2.85 13.70
C LEU A 318 -11.23 2.38 12.31
N ARG A 319 -10.24 2.11 11.48
CA ARG A 319 -10.46 1.70 10.08
C ARG A 319 -9.41 0.71 9.61
N GLY A 320 -9.73 -0.07 8.60
CA GLY A 320 -8.78 -1.02 8.01
C GLY A 320 -9.44 -2.19 7.31
N LYS A 321 -8.62 -3.03 6.72
CA LYS A 321 -8.96 -4.32 6.13
C LYS A 321 -7.85 -5.31 6.44
N GLY A 322 -8.20 -6.51 6.93
CA GLY A 322 -7.22 -7.49 7.35
C GLY A 322 -6.20 -6.90 8.34
N LEU A 323 -4.94 -7.19 8.15
CA LEU A 323 -3.85 -6.67 8.99
C LEU A 323 -3.25 -5.34 8.46
N MET A 324 -4.10 -4.46 7.96
CA MET A 324 -3.79 -3.07 7.63
C MET A 324 -4.79 -2.19 8.38
N ILE A 325 -4.46 -1.82 9.64
CA ILE A 325 -5.37 -1.14 10.57
C ILE A 325 -4.81 0.22 10.96
N GLY A 326 -5.65 1.25 10.89
CA GLY A 326 -5.38 2.62 11.32
C GLY A 326 -6.19 2.99 12.56
N ILE A 327 -5.53 3.57 13.54
CA ILE A 327 -6.12 4.11 14.78
C ILE A 327 -5.91 5.62 14.76
N GLU A 328 -6.96 6.38 14.57
CA GLU A 328 -6.92 7.84 14.58
C GLU A 328 -6.85 8.37 16.02
N ILE A 329 -5.83 9.15 16.34
CA ILE A 329 -5.66 9.77 17.67
C ILE A 329 -6.13 11.21 17.63
N VAL A 330 -7.03 11.57 18.54
CA VAL A 330 -7.66 12.89 18.59
C VAL A 330 -7.61 13.47 20.01
N SER A 331 -7.52 14.80 20.10
CA SER A 331 -7.64 15.52 21.38
C SER A 331 -9.10 15.87 21.71
N ASP A 332 -9.98 15.87 20.70
CA ASP A 332 -11.42 16.10 20.82
C ASP A 332 -12.14 15.22 19.80
N ARG A 333 -12.91 14.25 20.30
CA ARG A 333 -13.59 13.27 19.44
C ARG A 333 -14.75 13.88 18.66
N GLU A 334 -15.46 14.83 19.23
CA GLU A 334 -16.61 15.46 18.56
C GLU A 334 -16.14 16.36 17.41
N LYS A 335 -15.10 17.17 17.67
CA LYS A 335 -14.50 18.02 16.66
C LYS A 335 -13.50 17.30 15.74
N ARG A 336 -13.21 16.04 16.05
CA ARG A 336 -12.20 15.23 15.34
C ARG A 336 -10.83 15.92 15.24
N THR A 337 -10.42 16.64 16.30
CA THR A 337 -9.18 17.43 16.29
C THR A 337 -7.96 16.50 16.30
N PRO A 338 -7.11 16.52 15.26
CA PRO A 338 -5.93 15.67 15.21
C PRO A 338 -4.99 15.93 16.39
N ALA A 339 -4.38 14.88 16.93
CA ALA A 339 -3.46 14.97 18.06
C ALA A 339 -2.09 14.37 17.72
N HIS A 340 -1.33 15.06 16.88
CA HIS A 340 -0.02 14.62 16.39
C HIS A 340 0.96 14.29 17.52
N ASP A 341 1.10 15.21 18.50
CA ASP A 341 2.06 15.04 19.58
C ASP A 341 1.68 13.89 20.52
N LEU A 342 0.37 13.71 20.79
CA LEU A 342 -0.12 12.57 21.57
C LEU A 342 0.09 11.25 20.82
N ARG A 343 -0.12 11.20 19.50
CA ARG A 343 0.19 10.06 18.67
C ARG A 343 1.67 9.69 18.78
N ASP A 344 2.59 10.67 18.68
CA ASP A 344 4.02 10.42 18.78
C ASP A 344 4.43 9.98 20.19
N GLN A 345 3.83 10.55 21.24
CA GLN A 345 4.03 10.10 22.62
C GLN A 345 3.57 8.67 22.81
N ILE A 346 2.39 8.28 22.31
CA ILE A 346 1.89 6.89 22.38
C ILE A 346 2.86 5.92 21.69
N VAL A 347 3.36 6.27 20.51
CA VAL A 347 4.33 5.43 19.76
C VAL A 347 5.62 5.27 20.55
N ASP A 348 6.14 6.34 21.15
CA ASP A 348 7.36 6.31 21.95
C ASP A 348 7.19 5.50 23.26
N GLU A 349 6.10 5.72 23.97
CA GLU A 349 5.78 4.92 25.16
C GLU A 349 5.56 3.44 24.84
N ALA A 350 4.92 3.11 23.70
CA ALA A 350 4.77 1.74 23.24
C ALA A 350 6.13 1.08 23.00
N PHE A 351 7.07 1.79 22.36
CA PHE A 351 8.44 1.31 22.18
C PHE A 351 9.11 0.97 23.52
N HIS A 352 9.02 1.85 24.51
CA HIS A 352 9.60 1.60 25.85
C HIS A 352 8.92 0.44 26.59
N ASN A 353 7.69 0.08 26.21
CA ASN A 353 6.96 -1.06 26.75
C ASN A 353 7.07 -2.34 25.89
N GLY A 354 7.95 -2.36 24.88
CA GLY A 354 8.23 -3.56 24.09
C GLY A 354 7.28 -3.78 22.88
N LEU A 355 6.57 -2.76 22.43
CA LEU A 355 5.69 -2.80 21.25
C LEU A 355 6.15 -1.80 20.19
N LEU A 356 6.48 -2.30 18.99
CA LEU A 356 6.87 -1.46 17.86
C LEU A 356 5.65 -1.01 17.06
N LEU A 357 5.42 0.30 17.02
CA LEU A 357 4.35 0.96 16.28
C LEU A 357 4.92 2.05 15.36
N LEU A 358 4.14 2.48 14.37
CA LEU A 358 4.48 3.63 13.52
C LEU A 358 3.30 4.57 13.34
N GLY A 359 3.61 5.86 13.26
CA GLY A 359 2.65 6.87 12.86
C GLY A 359 2.42 6.91 11.34
N ALA A 360 1.24 7.36 10.92
CA ALA A 360 0.87 7.69 9.55
C ALA A 360 -0.08 8.88 9.53
N GLY A 361 -0.30 9.47 8.34
CA GLY A 361 -1.17 10.66 8.24
C GLY A 361 -0.76 11.76 9.17
N GLU A 362 -1.74 12.49 9.67
CA GLU A 362 -1.56 13.57 10.64
C GLU A 362 -1.48 13.03 12.08
N SER A 363 -2.40 12.14 12.46
CA SER A 363 -2.50 11.64 13.84
C SER A 363 -2.88 10.14 13.94
N VAL A 364 -2.52 9.33 12.96
CA VAL A 364 -2.85 7.91 12.92
C VAL A 364 -1.71 7.06 13.46
N ILE A 365 -2.03 6.06 14.27
CA ILE A 365 -1.15 4.92 14.57
C ILE A 365 -1.56 3.79 13.63
N ARG A 366 -0.60 3.16 12.97
CA ARG A 366 -0.85 2.04 12.05
C ARG A 366 -0.37 0.72 12.65
N LEU A 367 -1.23 -0.30 12.55
CA LEU A 367 -0.91 -1.67 12.88
C LEU A 367 -0.78 -2.48 11.58
N MET A 368 0.38 -3.08 11.40
CA MET A 368 0.70 -3.93 10.25
C MET A 368 1.62 -5.09 10.67
N PRO A 369 1.14 -5.95 11.59
CA PRO A 369 1.93 -7.09 12.07
C PRO A 369 2.20 -8.11 10.96
N PRO A 370 3.08 -9.12 11.17
CA PRO A 370 3.24 -10.22 10.23
C PRO A 370 1.92 -10.95 9.99
N LEU A 371 1.70 -11.46 8.76
CA LEU A 371 0.45 -12.13 8.39
C LEU A 371 0.22 -13.44 9.17
N MET A 372 1.27 -13.97 9.79
CA MET A 372 1.25 -15.18 10.61
C MET A 372 1.02 -14.90 12.10
N ILE A 373 0.64 -13.70 12.48
CA ILE A 373 0.45 -13.34 13.88
C ILE A 373 -0.56 -14.28 14.55
N THR A 374 -0.23 -14.72 15.77
CA THR A 374 -1.15 -15.53 16.58
C THR A 374 -1.99 -14.66 17.50
N ARG A 375 -3.07 -15.23 18.01
CA ARG A 375 -3.97 -14.54 18.95
C ARG A 375 -3.25 -14.14 20.23
N GLU A 376 -2.37 -15.01 20.76
CA GLU A 376 -1.62 -14.76 21.97
C GLU A 376 -0.71 -13.53 21.85
N ILE A 377 -0.03 -13.39 20.71
CA ILE A 377 0.83 -12.23 20.44
C ILE A 377 -0.03 -10.97 20.23
N ALA A 378 -1.18 -11.09 19.58
CA ALA A 378 -2.10 -10.00 19.42
C ALA A 378 -2.65 -9.50 20.76
N ASP A 379 -3.04 -10.42 21.64
CA ASP A 379 -3.53 -10.10 22.99
C ASP A 379 -2.44 -9.42 23.85
N GLU A 380 -1.20 -9.91 23.79
CA GLU A 380 -0.06 -9.28 24.47
C GLU A 380 0.17 -7.84 23.97
N ALA A 381 0.12 -7.63 22.65
CA ALA A 381 0.28 -6.31 22.03
C ALA A 381 -0.86 -5.35 22.42
N LEU A 382 -2.11 -5.82 22.38
CA LEU A 382 -3.28 -5.04 22.80
C LEU A 382 -3.20 -4.65 24.28
N ALA A 383 -2.76 -5.56 25.16
CA ALA A 383 -2.58 -5.27 26.57
C ALA A 383 -1.47 -4.23 26.83
N ILE A 384 -0.40 -4.23 26.05
CA ILE A 384 0.61 -3.16 26.10
C ILE A 384 0.00 -1.84 25.64
N PHE A 385 -0.71 -1.83 24.51
CA PHE A 385 -1.32 -0.64 23.94
C PHE A 385 -2.36 0.00 24.87
N ASP A 386 -3.22 -0.81 25.52
CA ASP A 386 -4.21 -0.37 26.51
C ASP A 386 -3.54 0.35 27.70
N ARG A 387 -2.45 -0.23 28.26
CA ARG A 387 -1.69 0.40 29.35
C ARG A 387 -1.05 1.71 28.91
N VAL A 388 -0.50 1.77 27.70
CA VAL A 388 0.12 2.98 27.16
C VAL A 388 -0.90 4.08 27.00
N LEU A 389 -2.08 3.78 26.42
CA LEU A 389 -3.18 4.75 26.30
C LEU A 389 -3.61 5.28 27.69
N THR A 390 -3.80 4.37 28.66
CA THR A 390 -4.16 4.74 30.04
C THR A 390 -3.11 5.65 30.67
N SER A 391 -1.83 5.37 30.48
CA SER A 391 -0.71 6.18 30.98
C SER A 391 -0.74 7.60 30.37
N VAL A 392 -0.86 7.70 29.05
CA VAL A 392 -0.90 8.99 28.33
C VAL A 392 -2.12 9.80 28.77
N GLU A 393 -3.30 9.19 28.82
CA GLU A 393 -4.56 9.85 29.21
C GLU A 393 -4.54 10.35 30.66
N SER A 394 -3.85 9.63 31.55
CA SER A 394 -3.73 10.03 32.98
C SER A 394 -2.86 11.27 33.19
N ASN A 395 -2.07 11.67 32.18
CA ASN A 395 -1.18 12.80 32.21
C ASN A 395 -1.75 14.04 31.48
N LEU A 396 -2.98 13.96 30.98
CA LEU A 396 -3.70 15.06 30.32
C LEU A 396 -4.59 15.80 31.32
#